data_b106f451efb2dbadd08743bfdef9baf4
#
_entry.id   b106f451efb2dbadd08743bfdef9baf4
#
_cell.length_a   1.000
_cell.length_b   1.000
_cell.length_c   1.000
_cell.angle_alpha   90.00
_cell.angle_beta   90.00
_cell.angle_gamma   90.00
#
_symmetry.space_group_name_H-M   'P 1'
#
loop_
_entity.id
_entity.type
_entity.pdbx_description
1 polymer ?
#
loop_
_entity_poly.entity_id
_entity_poly.type
_entity_poly.pdbx_seq_one_letter_code
_entity_poly.pdbx_strand_id
1 'polypeptide(L)'
;MLVKNPGFLFRLMKPEIDILNEAVSAQRLKKYISLYDGDMAKVVAHYKANLALSESLYTSLSVFEVTLRNALSKQLERMMGRKDWYSVFPSNPALKSLTSEITVAIRHISQRGEMVSPDKIIAELTFGFWVTLLNSEYELTLWKDLRLAFPHMPKKDRKRKNLSSPCNALRKLRNRVFHHESICWNLDYITDIHNRLVMVLGWINADMPSWLDEVDHFSKVVDEIRDSSFGLKV
;
A
#
# COMPACT_ATOMS: atom_id res chain seq x y z
N MET A 1 51.29 15.64 -19.15
CA MET A 1 51.26 14.26 -19.68
C MET A 1 50.43 13.41 -18.72
N LEU A 2 49.13 13.26 -18.99
CA LEU A 2 48.20 12.49 -18.13
C LEU A 2 48.23 11.05 -18.66
N VAL A 3 48.75 10.12 -17.89
CA VAL A 3 48.72 8.70 -18.18
C VAL A 3 47.28 8.25 -18.02
N LYS A 4 46.58 7.99 -19.13
CA LYS A 4 45.27 7.32 -19.16
C LYS A 4 45.49 5.87 -18.71
N ASN A 5 44.89 5.53 -17.59
CA ASN A 5 44.88 4.17 -17.04
C ASN A 5 43.99 3.28 -17.93
N PRO A 6 44.51 2.30 -18.69
CA PRO A 6 43.70 1.46 -19.60
C PRO A 6 42.92 0.34 -18.91
N GLY A 7 42.93 0.30 -17.58
CA GLY A 7 42.31 -0.74 -16.77
C GLY A 7 40.79 -0.69 -16.61
N PHE A 8 40.08 0.31 -17.18
CA PHE A 8 38.64 0.50 -16.94
C PHE A 8 37.74 -0.15 -18.00
N LEU A 9 38.26 -0.80 -19.03
CA LEU A 9 37.54 -1.15 -20.24
C LEU A 9 37.25 -2.64 -20.50
N PHE A 10 37.56 -3.55 -19.58
CA PHE A 10 37.17 -4.96 -19.70
C PHE A 10 36.89 -5.61 -18.33
N ARG A 11 36.02 -5.00 -17.52
CA ARG A 11 35.27 -5.78 -16.58
C ARG A 11 34.18 -6.46 -17.40
N LEU A 12 34.39 -7.74 -17.76
CA LEU A 12 33.33 -8.59 -18.32
C LEU A 12 32.10 -8.36 -17.43
N MET A 13 31.06 -7.71 -17.97
CA MET A 13 29.83 -7.46 -17.22
C MET A 13 29.30 -8.84 -16.87
N LYS A 14 29.20 -9.14 -15.57
CA LYS A 14 28.56 -10.39 -15.13
C LYS A 14 27.16 -10.45 -15.73
N PRO A 15 26.70 -11.64 -16.16
CA PRO A 15 25.30 -11.81 -16.55
C PRO A 15 24.37 -11.25 -15.46
N GLU A 16 23.29 -10.57 -15.85
CA GLU A 16 22.35 -9.96 -14.89
C GLU A 16 21.86 -10.96 -13.84
N ILE A 17 21.66 -12.22 -14.23
CA ILE A 17 21.21 -13.27 -13.31
C ILE A 17 22.24 -13.56 -12.21
N ASP A 18 23.53 -13.50 -12.52
CA ASP A 18 24.58 -13.73 -11.52
C ASP A 18 24.61 -12.57 -10.52
N ILE A 19 24.44 -11.33 -11.01
CA ILE A 19 24.32 -10.15 -10.15
C ILE A 19 23.11 -10.30 -9.21
N LEU A 20 21.97 -10.74 -9.74
CA LEU A 20 20.75 -10.91 -8.94
C LEU A 20 20.90 -12.07 -7.92
N ASN A 21 21.51 -13.18 -8.30
CA ASN A 21 21.76 -14.31 -7.39
C ASN A 21 22.67 -13.91 -6.23
N GLU A 22 23.69 -13.11 -6.49
CA GLU A 22 24.63 -12.65 -5.46
C GLU A 22 24.00 -11.59 -4.54
N ALA A 23 23.26 -10.61 -5.11
CA ALA A 23 22.76 -9.45 -4.37
C ALA A 23 21.36 -9.66 -3.76
N VAL A 24 20.48 -10.41 -4.45
CA VAL A 24 19.06 -10.56 -4.08
C VAL A 24 18.77 -11.90 -3.42
N SER A 25 19.62 -12.88 -3.59
CA SER A 25 19.56 -14.28 -3.19
C SER A 25 18.77 -15.21 -4.11
N ALA A 26 19.30 -16.43 -4.26
CA ALA A 26 18.65 -17.49 -5.02
C ALA A 26 17.25 -17.87 -4.47
N GLN A 27 17.05 -17.79 -3.16
CA GLN A 27 15.75 -18.07 -2.52
C GLN A 27 14.66 -17.12 -3.01
N ARG A 28 14.98 -15.85 -3.20
CA ARG A 28 14.02 -14.84 -3.70
C ARG A 28 13.67 -15.07 -5.17
N LEU A 29 14.63 -15.53 -5.96
CA LEU A 29 14.45 -15.82 -7.39
C LEU A 29 13.84 -17.20 -7.65
N LYS A 30 13.82 -18.10 -6.68
CA LYS A 30 13.40 -19.51 -6.83
C LYS A 30 12.05 -19.66 -7.53
N LYS A 31 11.06 -18.84 -7.15
CA LYS A 31 9.72 -18.92 -7.74
C LYS A 31 9.72 -18.53 -9.23
N TYR A 32 10.48 -17.51 -9.59
CA TYR A 32 10.64 -17.09 -11.00
C TYR A 32 11.37 -18.15 -11.82
N ILE A 33 12.46 -18.69 -11.26
CA ILE A 33 13.25 -19.75 -11.92
C ILE A 33 12.36 -20.97 -12.20
N SER A 34 11.57 -21.42 -11.21
CA SER A 34 10.65 -22.55 -11.38
C SER A 34 9.53 -22.28 -12.39
N LEU A 35 9.09 -21.02 -12.53
CA LEU A 35 8.03 -20.64 -13.46
C LEU A 35 8.43 -20.73 -14.92
N TYR A 36 9.70 -20.51 -15.21
CA TYR A 36 10.25 -20.43 -16.58
C TYR A 36 11.21 -21.58 -16.90
N ASP A 37 11.20 -22.67 -16.13
CA ASP A 37 12.03 -23.86 -16.36
C ASP A 37 13.53 -23.53 -16.58
N GLY A 38 13.99 -22.48 -15.90
CA GLY A 38 15.38 -22.03 -15.98
C GLY A 38 15.70 -21.07 -17.14
N ASP A 39 14.71 -20.56 -17.88
CA ASP A 39 14.91 -19.46 -18.85
C ASP A 39 15.28 -18.17 -18.10
N MET A 40 16.57 -17.93 -17.92
CA MET A 40 17.11 -16.84 -17.10
C MET A 40 16.77 -15.46 -17.66
N ALA A 41 16.60 -15.31 -18.98
CA ALA A 41 16.18 -14.04 -19.58
C ALA A 41 14.75 -13.67 -19.11
N LYS A 42 13.82 -14.63 -19.12
CA LYS A 42 12.45 -14.44 -18.61
C LYS A 42 12.41 -14.24 -17.09
N VAL A 43 13.25 -14.93 -16.33
CA VAL A 43 13.40 -14.75 -14.89
C VAL A 43 13.76 -13.31 -14.55
N VAL A 44 14.80 -12.77 -15.22
CA VAL A 44 15.25 -11.38 -15.03
C VAL A 44 14.18 -10.40 -15.46
N ALA A 45 13.56 -10.61 -16.64
CA ALA A 45 12.50 -9.74 -17.15
C ALA A 45 11.30 -9.70 -16.19
N HIS A 46 10.83 -10.85 -15.69
CA HIS A 46 9.72 -10.89 -14.74
C HIS A 46 10.07 -10.26 -13.39
N TYR A 47 11.29 -10.43 -12.90
CA TYR A 47 11.72 -9.76 -11.68
C TYR A 47 11.73 -8.23 -11.85
N LYS A 48 12.24 -7.72 -12.99
CA LYS A 48 12.18 -6.29 -13.34
C LYS A 48 10.73 -5.79 -13.44
N ALA A 49 9.85 -6.55 -14.08
CA ALA A 49 8.42 -6.24 -14.16
C ALA A 49 7.77 -6.13 -12.77
N ASN A 50 8.13 -7.04 -11.85
CA ASN A 50 7.65 -6.95 -10.46
C ASN A 50 8.13 -5.68 -9.74
N LEU A 51 9.37 -5.24 -9.97
CA LEU A 51 9.89 -4.00 -9.39
C LEU A 51 9.14 -2.79 -9.94
N ALA A 52 8.99 -2.69 -11.28
CA ALA A 52 8.26 -1.60 -11.92
C ALA A 52 6.80 -1.54 -11.47
N LEU A 53 6.11 -2.69 -11.38
CA LEU A 53 4.74 -2.77 -10.86
C LEU A 53 4.64 -2.32 -9.39
N SER A 54 5.61 -2.71 -8.56
CA SER A 54 5.65 -2.30 -7.15
C SER A 54 5.90 -0.79 -7.01
N GLU A 55 6.77 -0.23 -7.81
CA GLU A 55 7.06 1.21 -7.86
C GLU A 55 5.82 2.01 -8.30
N SER A 56 5.13 1.57 -9.36
CA SER A 56 3.94 2.26 -9.87
C SER A 56 2.80 2.32 -8.85
N LEU A 57 2.66 1.30 -8.00
CA LEU A 57 1.65 1.25 -6.94
C LEU A 57 1.96 2.15 -5.74
N TYR A 58 3.22 2.60 -5.55
CA TYR A 58 3.60 3.37 -4.37
C TYR A 58 2.80 4.67 -4.24
N THR A 59 2.66 5.41 -5.34
CA THR A 59 1.95 6.69 -5.36
C THR A 59 0.48 6.53 -4.97
N SER A 60 -0.24 5.64 -5.65
CA SER A 60 -1.67 5.42 -5.41
C SER A 60 -1.94 4.88 -4.00
N LEU A 61 -1.12 3.93 -3.51
CA LEU A 61 -1.23 3.41 -2.15
C LEU A 61 -0.95 4.47 -1.08
N SER A 62 0.06 5.33 -1.28
CA SER A 62 0.39 6.43 -0.37
C SER A 62 -0.74 7.45 -0.29
N VAL A 63 -1.26 7.88 -1.44
CA VAL A 63 -2.40 8.82 -1.51
C VAL A 63 -3.62 8.22 -0.83
N PHE A 64 -3.91 6.95 -1.08
CA PHE A 64 -5.03 6.25 -0.45
C PHE A 64 -4.91 6.18 1.07
N GLU A 65 -3.74 5.77 1.59
CA GLU A 65 -3.49 5.66 3.03
C GLU A 65 -3.71 6.99 3.74
N VAL A 66 -3.15 8.09 3.19
CA VAL A 66 -3.28 9.44 3.77
C VAL A 66 -4.73 9.93 3.69
N THR A 67 -5.40 9.74 2.56
CA THR A 67 -6.78 10.20 2.36
C THR A 67 -7.75 9.45 3.28
N LEU A 68 -7.64 8.12 3.34
CA LEU A 68 -8.47 7.30 4.23
C LEU A 68 -8.28 7.67 5.71
N ARG A 69 -7.01 7.77 6.14
CA ARG A 69 -6.64 8.18 7.50
C ARG A 69 -7.29 9.50 7.88
N ASN A 70 -7.13 10.52 7.04
CA ASN A 70 -7.63 11.86 7.33
C ASN A 70 -9.17 11.90 7.36
N ALA A 71 -9.83 11.20 6.44
CA ALA A 71 -11.29 11.11 6.40
C ALA A 71 -11.86 10.42 7.66
N LEU A 72 -11.29 9.28 8.05
CA LEU A 72 -11.72 8.54 9.24
C LEU A 72 -11.40 9.32 10.53
N SER A 73 -10.21 9.91 10.64
CA SER A 73 -9.81 10.71 11.80
C SER A 73 -10.74 11.91 12.02
N LYS A 74 -11.03 12.66 10.94
CA LYS A 74 -11.98 13.78 10.99
C LYS A 74 -13.37 13.34 11.43
N GLN A 75 -13.80 12.16 11.03
CA GLN A 75 -15.11 11.65 11.42
C GLN A 75 -15.13 11.17 12.88
N LEU A 76 -14.04 10.57 13.38
CA LEU A 76 -13.87 10.24 14.79
C LEU A 76 -13.82 11.49 15.67
N GLU A 77 -13.15 12.55 15.23
CA GLU A 77 -13.14 13.86 15.91
C GLU A 77 -14.57 14.41 16.05
N ARG A 78 -15.37 14.36 14.99
CA ARG A 78 -16.78 14.79 15.03
C ARG A 78 -17.61 13.93 15.98
N MET A 79 -17.45 12.61 15.91
CA MET A 79 -18.19 11.65 16.73
C MET A 79 -17.89 11.82 18.21
N MET A 80 -16.62 12.03 18.56
CA MET A 80 -16.15 12.13 19.95
C MET A 80 -16.13 13.57 20.50
N GLY A 81 -16.30 14.58 19.63
CA GLY A 81 -16.31 16.02 19.99
C GLY A 81 -14.92 16.53 20.41
N ARG A 82 -13.82 15.84 20.05
CA ARG A 82 -12.47 16.18 20.49
C ARG A 82 -11.41 15.69 19.50
N LYS A 83 -10.30 16.44 19.38
CA LYS A 83 -9.19 16.11 18.48
C LYS A 83 -8.42 14.86 18.91
N ASP A 84 -8.26 14.65 20.19
CA ASP A 84 -7.64 13.45 20.79
C ASP A 84 -8.67 12.34 21.03
N TRP A 85 -9.51 12.09 20.01
CA TRP A 85 -10.60 11.10 20.03
C TRP A 85 -10.14 9.71 20.52
N TYR A 86 -8.91 9.34 20.31
CA TYR A 86 -8.34 8.06 20.75
C TYR A 86 -8.22 7.94 22.28
N SER A 87 -8.24 9.05 23.01
CA SER A 87 -8.14 9.05 24.48
C SER A 87 -9.35 8.44 25.19
N VAL A 88 -10.48 8.31 24.49
CA VAL A 88 -11.69 7.65 25.04
C VAL A 88 -11.70 6.15 24.82
N PHE A 89 -10.83 5.61 23.97
CA PHE A 89 -10.80 4.17 23.62
C PHE A 89 -10.52 3.26 24.82
N PRO A 90 -9.59 3.58 25.76
CA PRO A 90 -9.35 2.74 26.92
C PRO A 90 -10.57 2.52 27.81
N SER A 91 -11.45 3.52 27.89
CA SER A 91 -12.66 3.50 28.72
C SER A 91 -13.86 2.86 28.03
N ASN A 92 -13.76 2.60 26.71
CA ASN A 92 -14.82 1.96 25.93
C ASN A 92 -14.48 0.48 25.71
N PRO A 93 -15.22 -0.48 26.32
CA PRO A 93 -14.93 -1.90 26.18
C PRO A 93 -14.84 -2.39 24.73
N ALA A 94 -15.68 -1.84 23.84
CA ALA A 94 -15.72 -2.22 22.42
C ALA A 94 -14.50 -1.69 21.61
N LEU A 95 -13.78 -0.68 22.11
CA LEU A 95 -12.64 -0.05 21.43
C LEU A 95 -11.31 -0.31 22.14
N LYS A 96 -11.35 -0.94 23.31
CA LYS A 96 -10.16 -1.16 24.17
C LYS A 96 -9.03 -1.91 23.45
N SER A 97 -9.34 -2.83 22.55
CA SER A 97 -8.35 -3.59 21.77
C SER A 97 -7.47 -2.70 20.88
N LEU A 98 -8.01 -1.56 20.45
CA LEU A 98 -7.28 -0.58 19.62
C LEU A 98 -6.27 0.27 20.41
N THR A 99 -6.34 0.26 21.74
CA THR A 99 -5.48 1.09 22.59
C THR A 99 -4.00 0.70 22.48
N SER A 100 -3.70 -0.55 22.20
CA SER A 100 -2.31 -1.03 22.07
C SER A 100 -1.56 -0.33 20.94
N GLU A 101 -2.18 -0.18 19.77
CA GLU A 101 -1.57 0.51 18.62
C GLU A 101 -1.37 2.01 18.90
N ILE A 102 -2.32 2.64 19.59
CA ILE A 102 -2.19 4.05 20.02
C ILE A 102 -1.02 4.20 21.00
N THR A 103 -0.88 3.29 21.96
CA THR A 103 0.24 3.29 22.92
C THR A 103 1.58 3.11 22.21
N VAL A 104 1.65 2.26 21.20
CA VAL A 104 2.85 2.07 20.37
C VAL A 104 3.19 3.35 19.62
N ALA A 105 2.21 4.01 18.99
CA ALA A 105 2.41 5.27 18.29
C ALA A 105 2.96 6.37 19.23
N ILE A 106 2.38 6.54 20.42
CA ILE A 106 2.86 7.49 21.43
C ILE A 106 4.31 7.18 21.82
N ARG A 107 4.64 5.90 22.06
CA ARG A 107 5.99 5.48 22.42
C ARG A 107 7.00 5.80 21.31
N HIS A 108 6.69 5.54 20.06
CA HIS A 108 7.59 5.84 18.92
C HIS A 108 7.87 7.34 18.82
N ILE A 109 6.85 8.20 18.96
CA ILE A 109 7.02 9.65 18.95
C ILE A 109 7.95 10.09 20.09
N SER A 110 7.70 9.57 21.30
CA SER A 110 8.52 9.90 22.49
C SER A 110 9.97 9.42 22.34
N GLN A 111 10.21 8.24 21.77
CA GLN A 111 11.55 7.70 21.52
C GLN A 111 12.37 8.54 20.53
N ARG A 112 11.71 9.27 19.61
CA ARG A 112 12.37 10.23 18.72
C ARG A 112 12.63 11.60 19.39
N GLY A 113 12.27 11.76 20.67
CA GLY A 113 12.40 13.02 21.39
C GLY A 113 11.39 14.08 20.96
N GLU A 114 10.34 13.69 20.28
CA GLU A 114 9.33 14.60 19.76
C GLU A 114 8.21 14.84 20.79
N MET A 115 7.64 16.06 20.76
CA MET A 115 6.46 16.38 21.57
C MET A 115 5.27 15.58 21.02
N VAL A 116 4.59 14.85 21.89
CA VAL A 116 3.38 14.10 21.57
C VAL A 116 2.23 15.07 21.32
N SER A 117 1.59 14.98 20.17
CA SER A 117 0.40 15.76 19.82
C SER A 117 -0.62 14.90 19.08
N PRO A 118 -1.91 15.27 19.03
CA PRO A 118 -2.93 14.53 18.29
C PRO A 118 -2.54 14.30 16.84
N ASP A 119 -2.07 15.31 16.13
CA ASP A 119 -1.70 15.20 14.71
C ASP A 119 -0.56 14.22 14.49
N LYS A 120 0.45 14.19 15.38
CA LYS A 120 1.56 13.24 15.31
C LYS A 120 1.11 11.81 15.59
N ILE A 121 0.23 11.60 16.58
CA ILE A 121 -0.32 10.27 16.86
C ILE A 121 -1.11 9.77 15.64
N ILE A 122 -1.99 10.60 15.07
CA ILE A 122 -2.75 10.26 13.87
C ILE A 122 -1.83 9.90 12.71
N ALA A 123 -0.73 10.63 12.52
CA ALA A 123 0.25 10.36 11.47
C ALA A 123 1.06 9.08 11.72
N GLU A 124 1.33 8.71 12.98
CA GLU A 124 2.10 7.53 13.37
C GLU A 124 1.27 6.23 13.33
N LEU A 125 -0.06 6.33 13.46
CA LEU A 125 -0.93 5.16 13.38
C LEU A 125 -0.83 4.49 12.00
N THR A 126 -0.68 3.16 12.01
CA THR A 126 -0.46 2.37 10.81
C THR A 126 -1.68 2.34 9.88
N PHE A 127 -1.47 2.06 8.60
CA PHE A 127 -2.58 1.79 7.67
C PHE A 127 -3.48 0.65 8.16
N GLY A 128 -2.87 -0.36 8.82
CA GLY A 128 -3.59 -1.45 9.45
C GLY A 128 -4.62 -1.00 10.48
N PHE A 129 -4.25 -0.05 11.34
CA PHE A 129 -5.15 0.54 12.32
C PHE A 129 -6.40 1.14 11.66
N TRP A 130 -6.21 1.98 10.65
CA TRP A 130 -7.32 2.65 9.96
C TRP A 130 -8.27 1.68 9.27
N VAL A 131 -7.73 0.64 8.63
CA VAL A 131 -8.56 -0.41 8.00
C VAL A 131 -9.30 -1.24 9.04
N THR A 132 -8.68 -1.51 10.20
CA THR A 132 -9.29 -2.28 11.29
C THR A 132 -10.56 -1.62 11.83
N LEU A 133 -10.64 -0.27 11.87
CA LEU A 133 -11.84 0.45 12.28
C LEU A 133 -13.09 0.10 11.43
N LEU A 134 -12.89 -0.39 10.21
CA LEU A 134 -13.94 -0.77 9.29
C LEU A 134 -14.34 -2.26 9.39
N ASN A 135 -13.75 -3.03 10.28
CA ASN A 135 -14.05 -4.46 10.47
C ASN A 135 -15.38 -4.68 11.19
N SER A 136 -15.92 -5.90 11.06
CA SER A 136 -17.22 -6.27 11.65
C SER A 136 -17.25 -6.14 13.17
N GLU A 137 -16.12 -6.31 13.82
CA GLU A 137 -15.95 -6.16 15.26
C GLU A 137 -16.42 -4.77 15.77
N TYR A 138 -16.20 -3.73 14.97
CA TYR A 138 -16.54 -2.33 15.32
C TYR A 138 -17.82 -1.83 14.66
N GLU A 139 -18.57 -2.69 13.94
CA GLU A 139 -19.75 -2.28 13.17
C GLU A 139 -20.81 -1.57 14.01
N LEU A 140 -21.16 -2.15 15.17
CA LEU A 140 -22.18 -1.58 16.05
C LEU A 140 -21.72 -0.26 16.70
N THR A 141 -20.41 -0.13 16.92
CA THR A 141 -19.86 1.01 17.67
C THR A 141 -19.47 2.17 16.75
N LEU A 142 -18.89 1.90 15.58
CA LEU A 142 -18.26 2.93 14.76
C LEU A 142 -18.95 3.15 13.41
N TRP A 143 -19.57 2.12 12.79
CA TRP A 143 -20.00 2.21 11.40
C TRP A 143 -21.05 3.29 11.14
N LYS A 144 -21.98 3.51 12.07
CA LYS A 144 -23.03 4.55 11.94
C LYS A 144 -22.42 5.93 11.64
N ASP A 145 -21.28 6.24 12.26
CA ASP A 145 -20.61 7.52 12.13
C ASP A 145 -19.52 7.47 11.06
N LEU A 146 -18.67 6.42 11.03
CA LEU A 146 -17.57 6.32 10.06
C LEU A 146 -18.01 6.26 8.60
N ARG A 147 -19.21 5.74 8.31
CA ARG A 147 -19.78 5.78 6.94
C ARG A 147 -19.92 7.20 6.40
N LEU A 148 -20.00 8.22 7.24
CA LEU A 148 -20.11 9.62 6.85
C LEU A 148 -18.77 10.19 6.35
N ALA A 149 -17.66 9.49 6.55
CA ALA A 149 -16.37 9.78 5.90
C ALA A 149 -16.40 9.54 4.39
N PHE A 150 -17.45 8.88 3.86
CA PHE A 150 -17.61 8.51 2.45
C PHE A 150 -18.89 9.17 1.87
N PRO A 151 -18.95 10.52 1.78
CA PRO A 151 -20.16 11.23 1.40
C PRO A 151 -20.65 10.89 -0.02
N HIS A 152 -19.72 10.54 -0.93
CA HIS A 152 -20.03 10.22 -2.33
C HIS A 152 -20.32 8.73 -2.57
N MET A 153 -20.25 7.89 -1.54
CA MET A 153 -20.61 6.48 -1.66
C MET A 153 -22.10 6.34 -2.00
N PRO A 154 -22.47 5.62 -3.08
CA PRO A 154 -23.88 5.45 -3.48
C PRO A 154 -24.71 4.84 -2.35
N LYS A 155 -25.93 5.32 -2.14
CA LYS A 155 -26.80 4.87 -1.04
C LYS A 155 -27.00 3.36 -1.00
N LYS A 156 -27.14 2.72 -2.17
CA LYS A 156 -27.29 1.26 -2.32
C LYS A 156 -26.08 0.47 -1.83
N ASP A 157 -24.88 1.09 -1.88
CA ASP A 157 -23.60 0.47 -1.55
C ASP A 157 -23.15 0.76 -0.12
N ARG A 158 -23.85 1.62 0.64
CA ARG A 158 -23.49 2.05 2.02
C ARG A 158 -23.61 0.95 3.06
N LYS A 159 -23.07 -0.23 2.74
CA LYS A 159 -22.89 -1.36 3.67
C LYS A 159 -21.43 -1.42 4.08
N ARG A 160 -21.19 -1.65 5.39
CA ARG A 160 -19.81 -1.75 5.92
C ARG A 160 -18.95 -2.73 5.09
N LYS A 161 -19.48 -3.90 4.74
CA LYS A 161 -18.75 -4.92 3.97
C LYS A 161 -18.25 -4.41 2.61
N ASN A 162 -19.04 -3.56 1.93
CA ASN A 162 -18.67 -3.02 0.62
C ASN A 162 -17.46 -2.07 0.70
N LEU A 163 -17.19 -1.51 1.88
CA LEU A 163 -16.03 -0.67 2.14
C LEU A 163 -14.88 -1.48 2.76
N SER A 164 -15.16 -2.28 3.80
CA SER A 164 -14.11 -3.01 4.51
C SER A 164 -13.42 -4.06 3.62
N SER A 165 -14.14 -4.68 2.69
CA SER A 165 -13.56 -5.69 1.78
C SER A 165 -12.47 -5.11 0.88
N PRO A 166 -12.71 -4.04 0.08
CA PRO A 166 -11.65 -3.41 -0.71
C PRO A 166 -10.52 -2.85 0.17
N CYS A 167 -10.82 -2.20 1.30
CA CYS A 167 -9.77 -1.68 2.19
C CYS A 167 -8.86 -2.79 2.76
N ASN A 168 -9.42 -3.95 3.10
CA ASN A 168 -8.61 -5.10 3.54
C ASN A 168 -7.77 -5.71 2.40
N ALA A 169 -8.29 -5.75 1.16
CA ALA A 169 -7.52 -6.18 0.01
C ALA A 169 -6.35 -5.22 -0.26
N LEU A 170 -6.60 -3.91 -0.20
CA LEU A 170 -5.58 -2.86 -0.33
C LEU A 170 -4.52 -2.96 0.77
N ARG A 171 -4.91 -3.21 2.02
CA ARG A 171 -3.96 -3.43 3.11
C ARG A 171 -3.04 -4.61 2.84
N LYS A 172 -3.58 -5.72 2.35
CA LYS A 172 -2.78 -6.90 1.98
C LYS A 172 -1.83 -6.60 0.83
N LEU A 173 -2.30 -5.91 -0.22
CA LEU A 173 -1.45 -5.52 -1.34
C LEU A 173 -0.34 -4.55 -0.88
N ARG A 174 -0.69 -3.49 -0.14
CA ARG A 174 0.27 -2.53 0.42
C ARG A 174 1.36 -3.23 1.22
N ASN A 175 0.99 -4.16 2.10
CA ASN A 175 1.98 -4.89 2.89
C ASN A 175 2.92 -5.71 2.00
N ARG A 176 2.40 -6.40 0.98
CA ARG A 176 3.24 -7.15 0.03
C ARG A 176 4.21 -6.25 -0.73
N VAL A 177 3.75 -5.08 -1.21
CA VAL A 177 4.59 -4.10 -1.91
C VAL A 177 5.71 -3.60 -0.99
N PHE A 178 5.37 -3.16 0.24
CA PHE A 178 6.32 -2.58 1.18
C PHE A 178 7.25 -3.61 1.85
N HIS A 179 6.88 -4.89 1.84
CA HIS A 179 7.78 -6.00 2.21
C HIS A 179 8.54 -6.58 1.01
N HIS A 180 8.49 -5.89 -0.14
CA HIS A 180 9.18 -6.29 -1.37
C HIS A 180 8.84 -7.70 -1.83
N GLU A 181 7.61 -8.16 -1.55
CA GLU A 181 7.13 -9.45 -2.02
C GLU A 181 6.81 -9.42 -3.51
N SER A 182 6.86 -10.59 -4.14
CA SER A 182 6.46 -10.72 -5.54
C SER A 182 4.94 -10.58 -5.69
N ILE A 183 4.50 -9.59 -6.47
CA ILE A 183 3.08 -9.29 -6.73
C ILE A 183 2.69 -9.51 -8.20
N CYS A 184 3.65 -9.57 -9.12
CA CYS A 184 3.44 -9.65 -10.57
C CYS A 184 3.15 -11.10 -11.02
N TRP A 185 2.08 -11.73 -10.42
CA TRP A 185 1.64 -13.09 -10.76
C TRP A 185 0.23 -13.15 -11.34
N ASN A 186 -0.53 -12.07 -11.21
CA ASN A 186 -1.88 -11.95 -11.71
C ASN A 186 -2.20 -10.46 -11.83
N LEU A 187 -1.89 -9.91 -13.00
CA LEU A 187 -2.09 -8.48 -13.28
C LEU A 187 -3.56 -8.08 -13.21
N ASP A 188 -4.49 -8.95 -13.62
CA ASP A 188 -5.92 -8.66 -13.58
C ASP A 188 -6.41 -8.49 -12.15
N TYR A 189 -5.93 -9.33 -11.22
CA TYR A 189 -6.23 -9.20 -9.79
C TYR A 189 -5.66 -7.91 -9.20
N ILE A 190 -4.43 -7.54 -9.55
CA ILE A 190 -3.80 -6.29 -9.07
C ILE A 190 -4.53 -5.08 -9.65
N THR A 191 -4.91 -5.13 -10.92
CA THR A 191 -5.71 -4.10 -11.59
C THR A 191 -7.08 -3.92 -10.94
N ASP A 192 -7.78 -5.02 -10.59
CA ASP A 192 -9.04 -4.95 -9.85
C ASP A 192 -8.87 -4.27 -8.48
N ILE A 193 -7.80 -4.60 -7.74
CA ILE A 193 -7.52 -3.94 -6.45
C ILE A 193 -7.22 -2.45 -6.63
N HIS A 194 -6.45 -2.08 -7.66
CA HIS A 194 -6.17 -0.68 -7.97
C HIS A 194 -7.46 0.09 -8.34
N ASN A 195 -8.32 -0.48 -9.17
CA ASN A 195 -9.62 0.11 -9.51
C ASN A 195 -10.51 0.33 -8.28
N ARG A 196 -10.46 -0.60 -7.32
CA ARG A 196 -11.16 -0.45 -6.02
C ARG A 196 -10.56 0.66 -5.18
N LEU A 197 -9.25 0.89 -5.23
CA LEU A 197 -8.59 2.03 -4.59
C LEU A 197 -9.15 3.34 -5.13
N VAL A 198 -9.16 3.51 -6.44
CA VAL A 198 -9.67 4.71 -7.13
C VAL A 198 -11.15 4.93 -6.79
N MET A 199 -11.95 3.87 -6.80
CA MET A 199 -13.37 3.90 -6.42
C MET A 199 -13.56 4.41 -4.99
N VAL A 200 -12.82 3.88 -4.02
CA VAL A 200 -12.97 4.29 -2.61
C VAL A 200 -12.48 5.72 -2.41
N LEU A 201 -11.41 6.16 -3.09
CA LEU A 201 -10.98 7.56 -3.09
C LEU A 201 -12.11 8.48 -3.57
N GLY A 202 -12.78 8.13 -4.67
CA GLY A 202 -13.94 8.86 -5.18
C GLY A 202 -15.11 8.89 -4.20
N TRP A 203 -15.29 7.87 -3.37
CA TRP A 203 -16.30 7.90 -2.30
C TRP A 203 -15.97 8.87 -1.17
N ILE A 204 -14.68 9.10 -0.89
CA ILE A 204 -14.22 10.08 0.10
C ILE A 204 -14.31 11.50 -0.47
N ASN A 205 -13.80 11.69 -1.69
CA ASN A 205 -13.81 12.97 -2.40
C ASN A 205 -13.93 12.71 -3.90
N ALA A 206 -14.94 13.32 -4.53
CA ALA A 206 -15.27 13.09 -5.94
C ALA A 206 -14.15 13.49 -6.92
N ASP A 207 -13.29 14.45 -6.55
CA ASP A 207 -12.23 14.98 -7.40
C ASP A 207 -10.93 14.17 -7.29
N MET A 208 -10.78 13.34 -6.25
CA MET A 208 -9.56 12.55 -6.01
C MET A 208 -9.19 11.58 -7.14
N PRO A 209 -10.13 10.89 -7.80
CA PRO A 209 -9.78 10.04 -8.94
C PRO A 209 -9.09 10.80 -10.07
N SER A 210 -9.62 11.97 -10.46
CA SER A 210 -9.04 12.80 -11.53
C SER A 210 -7.67 13.36 -11.15
N TRP A 211 -7.52 13.80 -9.89
CA TRP A 211 -6.24 14.27 -9.38
C TRP A 211 -5.19 13.16 -9.32
N LEU A 212 -5.59 11.95 -8.91
CA LEU A 212 -4.68 10.80 -8.85
C LEU A 212 -4.18 10.41 -10.24
N ASP A 213 -5.05 10.47 -11.25
CA ASP A 213 -4.71 10.11 -12.65
C ASP A 213 -3.55 10.96 -13.22
N GLU A 214 -3.36 12.18 -12.72
CA GLU A 214 -2.25 13.07 -13.12
C GLU A 214 -0.87 12.55 -12.67
N VAL A 215 -0.81 11.76 -11.60
CA VAL A 215 0.44 11.32 -10.95
C VAL A 215 0.59 9.80 -10.89
N ASP A 216 -0.45 9.05 -11.28
CA ASP A 216 -0.47 7.59 -11.24
C ASP A 216 -0.02 7.01 -12.59
N HIS A 217 1.01 6.18 -12.54
CA HIS A 217 1.57 5.53 -13.73
C HIS A 217 1.23 4.03 -13.78
N PHE A 218 0.35 3.54 -12.89
CA PHE A 218 0.05 2.12 -12.75
C PHE A 218 -0.45 1.49 -14.04
N SER A 219 -1.45 2.09 -14.69
CA SER A 219 -2.05 1.54 -15.92
C SER A 219 -1.03 1.42 -17.04
N LYS A 220 -0.19 2.45 -17.22
CA LYS A 220 0.90 2.43 -18.21
C LYS A 220 1.87 1.28 -17.97
N VAL A 221 2.29 1.07 -16.73
CA VAL A 221 3.22 -0.01 -16.38
C VAL A 221 2.58 -1.39 -16.58
N VAL A 222 1.28 -1.54 -16.27
CA VAL A 222 0.56 -2.79 -16.54
C VAL A 222 0.53 -3.11 -18.03
N ASP A 223 0.26 -2.12 -18.88
CA ASP A 223 0.23 -2.29 -20.33
C ASP A 223 1.63 -2.64 -20.87
N GLU A 224 2.68 -1.96 -20.42
CA GLU A 224 4.08 -2.27 -20.78
C GLU A 224 4.47 -3.71 -20.39
N ILE A 225 4.00 -4.21 -19.26
CA ILE A 225 4.26 -5.60 -18.82
C ILE A 225 3.50 -6.58 -19.71
N ARG A 226 2.24 -6.31 -20.07
CA ARG A 226 1.43 -7.16 -20.96
C ARG A 226 2.01 -7.23 -22.37
N ASP A 227 2.48 -6.10 -22.88
CA ASP A 227 3.05 -5.98 -24.23
C ASP A 227 4.51 -6.46 -24.31
N SER A 228 5.08 -6.92 -23.17
CA SER A 228 6.45 -7.38 -23.11
C SER A 228 6.71 -8.55 -24.08
N SER A 229 7.74 -8.41 -24.92
CA SER A 229 8.20 -9.44 -25.87
C SER A 229 8.63 -10.75 -25.20
N PHE A 230 8.81 -10.78 -23.89
CA PHE A 230 9.22 -11.96 -23.14
C PHE A 230 8.09 -12.96 -22.90
N GLY A 231 6.81 -12.61 -23.18
CA GLY A 231 5.66 -13.49 -22.92
C GLY A 231 5.60 -13.93 -21.44
N LEU A 232 5.58 -12.95 -20.53
CA LEU A 232 5.58 -13.20 -19.10
C LEU A 232 4.29 -13.90 -18.65
N LYS A 233 4.41 -14.82 -17.70
CA LYS A 233 3.27 -15.50 -17.04
C LYS A 233 2.76 -14.63 -15.88
N VAL A 234 1.90 -13.64 -16.17
CA VAL A 234 1.44 -12.59 -15.25
C VAL A 234 -0.07 -12.52 -15.13
#